data_e5e9657c498bb0a6eef15a25a51c66ef
#
_entry.id   e5e9657c498bb0a6eef15a25a51c66ef
#
_cell.length_a   1.000
_cell.length_b   1.000
_cell.length_c   1.000
_cell.angle_alpha   90.00
_cell.angle_beta   90.00
_cell.angle_gamma   90.00
#
_symmetry.space_group_name_H-M   'P 1'
#
loop_
_entity.id
_entity.type
_entity.pdbx_description
1 polymer ?
#
loop_
_entity_poly.entity_id
_entity_poly.type
_entity_poly.pdbx_seq_one_letter_code
_entity_poly.pdbx_strand_id
1 'polypeptide(L)'
;MSDTVNDALLSRLILAEKVARAGGEKALEYFHHRDTLVVETKYDLQDVVSRADREVEQMIDQQIRAQFADDGFLGEEYGLQEGTSGYTWVVDPIDGTSPFLNGMPNWCVSVAVLHDGVPVIGVIFAPTYQECYVAALGQGATLNGRRLQVDPSRTLQNHVTGFGANSHVSPAEVGKILASLLEAGGNFIRIGSGALMLAWVAAGRV
;
A
#
# COMPACT_ATOMS: atom_id res chain seq x y z
N MET A 1 -4.87 -19.97 19.73
CA MET A 1 -5.11 -18.55 19.98
C MET A 1 -6.46 -18.44 20.65
N SER A 2 -6.58 -17.70 21.75
CA SER A 2 -7.86 -17.60 22.46
C SER A 2 -8.89 -16.80 21.61
N ASP A 3 -10.17 -17.05 21.82
CA ASP A 3 -11.26 -16.38 21.08
C ASP A 3 -11.16 -14.85 21.14
N THR A 4 -10.67 -14.30 22.27
CA THR A 4 -10.46 -12.86 22.48
C THR A 4 -9.39 -12.24 21.56
N VAL A 5 -8.31 -12.97 21.24
CA VAL A 5 -7.27 -12.48 20.28
C VAL A 5 -7.82 -12.48 18.86
N ASN A 6 -8.66 -13.46 18.53
CA ASN A 6 -9.30 -13.53 17.22
C ASN A 6 -10.29 -12.36 17.00
N ASP A 7 -11.07 -12.01 18.05
CA ASP A 7 -12.02 -10.90 18.00
C ASP A 7 -11.32 -9.54 17.89
N ALA A 8 -10.20 -9.35 18.61
CA ALA A 8 -9.40 -8.11 18.53
C ALA A 8 -8.76 -7.93 17.14
N LEU A 9 -8.36 -9.02 16.48
CA LEU A 9 -7.83 -8.98 15.14
C LEU A 9 -8.94 -8.70 14.12
N LEU A 10 -10.08 -9.36 14.27
CA LEU A 10 -11.22 -9.21 13.35
C LEU A 10 -11.77 -7.78 13.36
N SER A 11 -11.92 -7.16 14.52
CA SER A 11 -12.41 -5.77 14.62
C SER A 11 -11.46 -4.78 13.94
N ARG A 12 -10.13 -4.99 14.06
CA ARG A 12 -9.12 -4.18 13.35
C ARG A 12 -9.12 -4.44 11.85
N LEU A 13 -9.31 -5.68 11.41
CA LEU A 13 -9.41 -6.03 9.99
C LEU A 13 -10.59 -5.32 9.32
N ILE A 14 -11.76 -5.35 9.98
CA ILE A 14 -12.96 -4.65 9.48
C ILE A 14 -12.72 -3.14 9.37
N LEU A 15 -12.09 -2.54 10.40
CA LEU A 15 -11.78 -1.12 10.35
C LEU A 15 -10.71 -0.83 9.29
N ALA A 16 -9.67 -1.65 9.16
CA ALA A 16 -8.61 -1.46 8.15
C ALA A 16 -9.18 -1.42 6.73
N GLU A 17 -10.06 -2.34 6.39
CA GLU A 17 -10.74 -2.32 5.08
C GLU A 17 -11.61 -1.07 4.92
N LYS A 18 -12.36 -0.70 5.96
CA LYS A 18 -13.22 0.48 5.93
C LYS A 18 -12.43 1.77 5.71
N VAL A 19 -11.33 1.99 6.47
CA VAL A 19 -10.55 3.23 6.37
C VAL A 19 -9.73 3.28 5.08
N ALA A 20 -9.23 2.16 4.59
CA ALA A 20 -8.55 2.09 3.30
C ALA A 20 -9.49 2.48 2.14
N ARG A 21 -10.73 1.99 2.14
CA ARG A 21 -11.74 2.37 1.15
C ARG A 21 -12.11 3.84 1.25
N ALA A 22 -12.41 4.33 2.46
CA ALA A 22 -12.76 5.72 2.68
C ALA A 22 -11.61 6.67 2.28
N GLY A 23 -10.37 6.30 2.61
CA GLY A 23 -9.16 7.01 2.18
C GLY A 23 -9.02 7.05 0.67
N GLY A 24 -9.22 5.90 0.01
CA GLY A 24 -9.15 5.80 -1.43
C GLY A 24 -10.24 6.58 -2.16
N GLU A 25 -11.46 6.60 -1.64
CA GLU A 25 -12.55 7.42 -2.19
C GLU A 25 -12.22 8.90 -2.08
N LYS A 26 -11.74 9.35 -0.91
CA LYS A 26 -11.29 10.74 -0.72
C LYS A 26 -10.11 11.08 -1.64
N ALA A 27 -9.12 10.21 -1.75
CA ALA A 27 -7.97 10.39 -2.65
C ALA A 27 -8.42 10.46 -4.13
N LEU A 28 -9.43 9.67 -4.51
CA LEU A 28 -9.98 9.67 -5.87
C LEU A 28 -10.65 11.01 -6.24
N GLU A 29 -11.29 11.69 -5.28
CA GLU A 29 -11.80 13.05 -5.49
C GLU A 29 -10.65 14.02 -5.83
N TYR A 30 -9.54 13.96 -5.09
CA TYR A 30 -8.34 14.75 -5.38
C TYR A 30 -7.70 14.35 -6.71
N PHE A 31 -7.66 13.07 -7.04
CA PHE A 31 -7.12 12.57 -8.30
C PHE A 31 -7.83 13.17 -9.50
N HIS A 32 -9.15 13.31 -9.44
CA HIS A 32 -9.95 13.95 -10.50
C HIS A 32 -9.75 15.48 -10.57
N HIS A 33 -9.35 16.12 -9.47
CA HIS A 33 -9.14 17.56 -9.38
C HIS A 33 -7.67 17.93 -9.14
N ARG A 34 -6.73 17.08 -9.52
CA ARG A 34 -5.29 17.21 -9.23
C ARG A 34 -4.65 18.51 -9.69
N ASP A 35 -5.19 19.14 -10.75
CA ASP A 35 -4.66 20.40 -11.26
C ASP A 35 -4.78 21.55 -10.26
N THR A 36 -5.59 21.41 -9.23
CA THR A 36 -5.78 22.37 -8.14
C THR A 36 -4.98 22.05 -6.89
N LEU A 37 -4.27 20.92 -6.87
CA LEU A 37 -3.48 20.51 -5.73
C LEU A 37 -2.24 21.38 -5.55
N VAL A 38 -1.96 21.76 -4.29
CA VAL A 38 -0.69 22.37 -3.93
C VAL A 38 0.36 21.27 -3.82
N VAL A 39 1.40 21.36 -4.61
CA VAL A 39 2.51 20.40 -4.67
C VAL A 39 3.71 20.96 -3.94
N GLU A 40 4.28 20.19 -3.02
CA GLU A 40 5.47 20.50 -2.26
C GLU A 40 6.57 19.47 -2.56
N THR A 41 7.79 19.91 -2.79
CA THR A 41 8.96 19.05 -2.95
C THR A 41 9.74 19.00 -1.64
N LYS A 42 9.94 17.81 -1.07
CA LYS A 42 10.67 17.60 0.20
C LYS A 42 12.18 17.67 -0.03
N TYR A 43 12.82 16.56 -0.32
CA TYR A 43 14.28 16.43 -0.43
C TYR A 43 14.75 16.14 -1.86
N ASP A 44 13.90 15.55 -2.68
CA ASP A 44 14.16 15.18 -4.06
C ASP A 44 12.98 15.66 -4.93
N LEU A 45 13.27 16.03 -6.16
CA LEU A 45 12.23 16.40 -7.13
C LEU A 45 11.25 15.25 -7.44
N GLN A 46 11.63 14.01 -7.11
CA GLN A 46 10.77 12.82 -7.24
C GLN A 46 9.95 12.52 -5.99
N ASP A 47 10.33 13.11 -4.85
CA ASP A 47 9.62 12.94 -3.58
C ASP A 47 8.62 14.09 -3.38
N VAL A 48 7.45 13.95 -3.98
CA VAL A 48 6.44 15.00 -4.03
C VAL A 48 5.34 14.72 -3.03
N VAL A 49 5.11 15.67 -2.13
CA VAL A 49 4.02 15.64 -1.16
C VAL A 49 2.87 16.48 -1.66
N SER A 50 1.69 15.91 -1.67
CA SER A 50 0.47 16.61 -2.04
C SER A 50 -0.39 16.92 -0.80
N ARG A 51 -1.29 17.86 -0.96
CA ARG A 51 -2.33 18.13 0.05
C ARG A 51 -3.22 16.91 0.27
N ALA A 52 -3.44 16.11 -0.77
CA ALA A 52 -4.25 14.91 -0.71
C ALA A 52 -3.69 13.90 0.30
N ASP A 53 -2.35 13.65 0.26
CA ASP A 53 -1.69 12.72 1.17
C ASP A 53 -1.98 13.10 2.63
N ARG A 54 -1.74 14.36 3.00
CA ARG A 54 -1.95 14.84 4.37
C ARG A 54 -3.39 14.73 4.83
N GLU A 55 -4.35 15.14 4.00
CA GLU A 55 -5.75 15.12 4.39
C GLU A 55 -6.33 13.70 4.46
N VAL A 56 -5.86 12.79 3.59
CA VAL A 56 -6.27 11.39 3.62
C VAL A 56 -5.69 10.69 4.86
N GLU A 57 -4.39 10.88 5.16
CA GLU A 57 -3.77 10.31 6.36
C GLU A 57 -4.46 10.79 7.64
N GLN A 58 -4.71 12.10 7.76
CA GLN A 58 -5.41 12.66 8.92
C GLN A 58 -6.81 12.08 9.09
N MET A 59 -7.56 11.89 8.01
CA MET A 59 -8.88 11.28 8.07
C MET A 59 -8.82 9.82 8.52
N ILE A 60 -7.84 9.06 8.05
CA ILE A 60 -7.64 7.66 8.44
C ILE A 60 -7.27 7.59 9.94
N ASP A 61 -6.28 8.39 10.39
CA ASP A 61 -5.87 8.46 11.80
C ASP A 61 -7.05 8.77 12.73
N GLN A 62 -7.86 9.78 12.40
CA GLN A 62 -9.06 10.14 13.17
C GLN A 62 -10.05 8.98 13.32
N GLN A 63 -10.30 8.22 12.25
CA GLN A 63 -11.21 7.07 12.31
C GLN A 63 -10.65 5.92 13.14
N ILE A 64 -9.33 5.67 13.06
CA ILE A 64 -8.65 4.65 13.85
C ILE A 64 -8.71 5.03 15.34
N ARG A 65 -8.34 6.25 15.70
CA ARG A 65 -8.34 6.71 17.10
C ARG A 65 -9.72 6.74 17.71
N ALA A 66 -10.76 7.00 16.92
CA ALA A 66 -12.14 6.98 17.43
C ALA A 66 -12.56 5.58 17.92
N GLN A 67 -11.93 4.50 17.45
CA GLN A 67 -12.26 3.13 17.80
C GLN A 67 -11.15 2.42 18.60
N PHE A 68 -9.88 2.78 18.36
CA PHE A 68 -8.69 2.17 18.95
C PHE A 68 -7.72 3.27 19.44
N ALA A 69 -8.15 4.01 20.46
CA ALA A 69 -7.40 5.17 20.99
C ALA A 69 -6.02 4.78 21.58
N ASP A 70 -5.88 3.54 22.06
CA ASP A 70 -4.64 3.04 22.66
C ASP A 70 -3.67 2.41 21.64
N ASP A 71 -4.07 2.28 20.37
CA ASP A 71 -3.20 1.77 19.31
C ASP A 71 -2.21 2.85 18.86
N GLY A 72 -0.98 2.43 18.51
CA GLY A 72 -0.01 3.29 17.85
C GLY A 72 -0.40 3.56 16.39
N PHE A 73 0.14 4.65 15.84
CA PHE A 73 -0.05 5.03 14.44
C PHE A 73 1.28 5.48 13.84
N LEU A 74 1.63 4.95 12.70
CA LEU A 74 2.77 5.36 11.89
C LEU A 74 2.27 5.74 10.50
N GLY A 75 2.21 7.04 10.25
CA GLY A 75 1.89 7.59 8.94
C GLY A 75 3.12 8.04 8.18
N GLU A 76 3.01 8.13 6.88
CA GLU A 76 4.07 8.65 6.01
C GLU A 76 4.28 10.15 6.24
N GLU A 77 3.20 10.91 6.43
CA GLU A 77 3.21 12.35 6.51
C GLU A 77 3.47 12.89 7.92
N TYR A 78 2.89 12.28 8.95
CA TYR A 78 2.97 12.75 10.33
C TYR A 78 3.85 11.89 11.25
N GLY A 79 4.37 10.77 10.74
CA GLY A 79 5.32 9.92 11.45
C GLY A 79 4.69 9.07 12.56
N LEU A 80 5.54 8.63 13.50
CA LEU A 80 5.16 7.69 14.55
C LEU A 80 4.48 8.41 15.74
N GLN A 81 3.37 7.86 16.16
CA GLN A 81 2.66 8.18 17.39
C GLN A 81 2.53 6.87 18.17
N GLU A 82 3.21 6.78 19.31
CA GLU A 82 3.24 5.60 20.15
C GLU A 82 1.87 5.25 20.75
N GLY A 83 1.58 3.96 20.86
CA GLY A 83 0.41 3.42 21.54
C GLY A 83 0.79 2.52 22.70
N THR A 84 -0.20 2.04 23.46
CA THR A 84 0.01 1.17 24.62
C THR A 84 -0.62 -0.21 24.48
N SER A 85 -1.38 -0.45 23.41
CA SER A 85 -2.11 -1.71 23.19
C SER A 85 -1.27 -2.87 22.66
N GLY A 86 -0.04 -2.58 22.17
CA GLY A 86 0.78 -3.51 21.39
C GLY A 86 0.44 -3.53 19.90
N TYR A 87 -0.67 -2.90 19.48
CA TYR A 87 -1.01 -2.74 18.06
C TYR A 87 -0.52 -1.39 17.52
N THR A 88 -0.01 -1.41 16.28
CA THR A 88 0.40 -0.19 15.56
C THR A 88 -0.14 -0.25 14.13
N TRP A 89 -0.83 0.80 13.74
CA TRP A 89 -1.29 1.00 12.36
C TRP A 89 -0.19 1.66 11.56
N VAL A 90 0.08 1.15 10.36
CA VAL A 90 1.04 1.72 9.42
C VAL A 90 0.29 2.10 8.16
N VAL A 91 0.31 3.37 7.82
CA VAL A 91 -0.53 3.94 6.75
C VAL A 91 0.33 4.71 5.77
N ASP A 92 0.16 4.38 4.50
CA ASP A 92 0.56 5.20 3.36
C ASP A 92 -0.73 5.63 2.65
N PRO A 93 -1.06 6.93 2.69
CA PRO A 93 -2.33 7.44 2.18
C PRO A 93 -2.43 7.39 0.66
N ILE A 94 -1.31 7.54 -0.06
CA ILE A 94 -1.26 7.47 -1.54
C ILE A 94 0.08 6.84 -1.98
N ASP A 95 0.25 5.52 -1.80
CA ASP A 95 1.40 4.82 -2.39
C ASP A 95 1.36 4.94 -3.92
N GLY A 96 2.37 5.61 -4.44
CA GLY A 96 2.42 6.02 -5.82
C GLY A 96 2.05 7.48 -6.04
N THR A 97 2.54 8.40 -5.19
CA THR A 97 2.32 9.85 -5.28
C THR A 97 2.70 10.41 -6.66
N SER A 98 3.82 9.96 -7.24
CA SER A 98 4.24 10.40 -8.58
C SER A 98 3.25 9.97 -9.68
N PRO A 99 2.82 8.70 -9.80
CA PRO A 99 1.69 8.32 -10.68
C PRO A 99 0.43 9.14 -10.42
N PHE A 100 0.04 9.32 -9.16
CA PHE A 100 -1.15 10.08 -8.78
C PHE A 100 -1.13 11.50 -9.35
N LEU A 101 -0.07 12.26 -9.10
CA LEU A 101 0.07 13.64 -9.56
C LEU A 101 0.13 13.77 -11.10
N ASN A 102 0.67 12.75 -11.78
CA ASN A 102 0.74 12.72 -13.24
C ASN A 102 -0.52 12.13 -13.92
N GLY A 103 -1.59 11.86 -13.16
CA GLY A 103 -2.84 11.35 -13.70
C GLY A 103 -2.80 9.90 -14.15
N MET A 104 -1.80 9.13 -13.70
CA MET A 104 -1.71 7.70 -13.95
C MET A 104 -2.49 6.92 -12.89
N PRO A 105 -3.20 5.84 -13.25
CA PRO A 105 -4.09 5.13 -12.34
C PRO A 105 -3.38 4.24 -11.31
N ASN A 106 -2.05 4.12 -11.37
CA ASN A 106 -1.25 3.14 -10.64
C ASN A 106 -0.86 3.65 -9.24
N TRP A 107 -1.84 3.83 -8.37
CA TRP A 107 -1.68 4.23 -6.99
C TRP A 107 -2.71 3.53 -6.08
N CYS A 108 -2.46 3.50 -4.79
CA CYS A 108 -3.36 2.87 -3.83
C CYS A 108 -3.23 3.51 -2.44
N VAL A 109 -4.21 3.24 -1.57
CA VAL A 109 -4.08 3.42 -0.12
C VAL A 109 -3.57 2.11 0.46
N SER A 110 -2.54 2.18 1.30
CA SER A 110 -1.97 1.04 2.01
C SER A 110 -2.19 1.19 3.51
N VAL A 111 -2.81 0.19 4.13
CA VAL A 111 -3.05 0.13 5.58
C VAL A 111 -2.57 -1.21 6.10
N ALA A 112 -1.63 -1.20 7.03
CA ALA A 112 -1.21 -2.39 7.74
C ALA A 112 -1.45 -2.25 9.24
N VAL A 113 -1.64 -3.37 9.93
CA VAL A 113 -1.64 -3.43 11.39
C VAL A 113 -0.57 -4.40 11.84
N LEU A 114 0.30 -3.93 12.73
CA LEU A 114 1.30 -4.73 13.41
C LEU A 114 0.81 -5.04 14.83
N HIS A 115 1.15 -6.22 15.32
CA HIS A 115 1.01 -6.59 16.74
C HIS A 115 2.38 -6.99 17.26
N ASP A 116 2.88 -6.27 18.26
CA ASP A 116 4.24 -6.41 18.79
C ASP A 116 5.31 -6.39 17.68
N GLY A 117 5.16 -5.47 16.70
CA GLY A 117 6.08 -5.31 15.58
C GLY A 117 5.92 -6.34 14.44
N VAL A 118 5.02 -7.32 14.56
CA VAL A 118 4.76 -8.33 13.53
C VAL A 118 3.53 -7.93 12.70
N PRO A 119 3.61 -7.85 11.36
CA PRO A 119 2.44 -7.58 10.51
C PRO A 119 1.38 -8.68 10.66
N VAL A 120 0.17 -8.29 11.04
CA VAL A 120 -0.97 -9.20 11.25
C VAL A 120 -2.15 -8.93 10.32
N ILE A 121 -2.25 -7.70 9.78
CA ILE A 121 -3.26 -7.30 8.79
C ILE A 121 -2.57 -6.47 7.72
N GLY A 122 -2.99 -6.64 6.47
CA GLY A 122 -2.64 -5.78 5.35
C GLY A 122 -3.84 -5.54 4.45
N VAL A 123 -4.11 -4.28 4.13
CA VAL A 123 -5.15 -3.86 3.19
C VAL A 123 -4.55 -2.89 2.19
N ILE A 124 -4.77 -3.16 0.91
CA ILE A 124 -4.40 -2.28 -0.20
C ILE A 124 -5.66 -2.00 -1.00
N PHE A 125 -6.05 -0.73 -1.09
CA PHE A 125 -7.18 -0.33 -1.91
C PHE A 125 -6.73 0.56 -3.07
N ALA A 126 -6.91 0.08 -4.29
CA ALA A 126 -6.63 0.78 -5.54
C ALA A 126 -7.95 1.27 -6.15
N PRO A 127 -8.39 2.51 -5.87
CA PRO A 127 -9.74 2.98 -6.21
C PRO A 127 -9.96 3.13 -7.72
N THR A 128 -8.94 3.47 -8.48
CA THR A 128 -8.99 3.58 -9.95
C THR A 128 -9.31 2.24 -10.62
N TYR A 129 -8.93 1.13 -9.99
CA TYR A 129 -9.22 -0.24 -10.43
C TYR A 129 -10.42 -0.85 -9.71
N GLN A 130 -10.97 -0.19 -8.68
CA GLN A 130 -11.99 -0.73 -7.78
C GLN A 130 -11.55 -2.07 -7.15
N GLU A 131 -10.27 -2.17 -6.78
CA GLU A 131 -9.64 -3.37 -6.25
C GLU A 131 -9.24 -3.18 -4.79
N CYS A 132 -9.76 -4.06 -3.92
CA CYS A 132 -9.38 -4.12 -2.53
C CYS A 132 -8.74 -5.48 -2.24
N TYR A 133 -7.47 -5.43 -1.88
CA TYR A 133 -6.68 -6.58 -1.44
C TYR A 133 -6.67 -6.59 0.08
N VAL A 134 -7.03 -7.71 0.67
CA VAL A 134 -7.13 -7.86 2.12
C VAL A 134 -6.43 -9.15 2.53
N ALA A 135 -5.56 -9.06 3.54
CA ALA A 135 -4.87 -10.20 4.12
C ALA A 135 -4.88 -10.12 5.65
N ALA A 136 -5.00 -11.25 6.31
CA ALA A 136 -4.77 -11.39 7.74
C ALA A 136 -3.94 -12.63 8.05
N LEU A 137 -3.13 -12.53 9.10
CA LEU A 137 -2.22 -13.61 9.51
C LEU A 137 -2.99 -14.92 9.73
N GLY A 138 -2.56 -15.98 9.02
CA GLY A 138 -3.20 -17.31 9.07
C GLY A 138 -4.50 -17.45 8.28
N GLN A 139 -5.03 -16.37 7.66
CA GLN A 139 -6.28 -16.42 6.90
C GLN A 139 -6.07 -16.35 5.38
N GLY A 140 -4.82 -16.08 4.94
CA GLY A 140 -4.50 -15.88 3.52
C GLY A 140 -4.89 -14.50 3.03
N ALA A 141 -5.02 -14.34 1.70
CA ALA A 141 -5.32 -13.06 1.07
C ALA A 141 -6.51 -13.17 0.10
N THR A 142 -7.21 -12.05 -0.08
CA THR A 142 -8.34 -11.92 -1.00
C THR A 142 -8.23 -10.68 -1.86
N LEU A 143 -8.82 -10.70 -3.05
CA LEU A 143 -9.12 -9.55 -3.90
C LEU A 143 -10.64 -9.43 -4.03
N ASN A 144 -11.21 -8.33 -3.55
CA ASN A 144 -12.66 -8.11 -3.55
C ASN A 144 -13.43 -9.31 -2.98
N GLY A 145 -12.94 -9.91 -1.88
CA GLY A 145 -13.51 -11.07 -1.22
C GLY A 145 -13.21 -12.41 -1.89
N ARG A 146 -12.58 -12.45 -3.07
CA ARG A 146 -12.16 -13.70 -3.73
C ARG A 146 -10.77 -14.08 -3.28
N ARG A 147 -10.59 -15.33 -2.82
CA ARG A 147 -9.28 -15.83 -2.35
C ARG A 147 -8.25 -15.76 -3.46
N LEU A 148 -7.09 -15.22 -3.11
CA LEU A 148 -5.92 -15.18 -3.99
C LEU A 148 -5.11 -16.47 -3.88
N GLN A 149 -4.56 -16.88 -5.02
CA GLN A 149 -3.65 -18.01 -5.09
C GLN A 149 -2.66 -17.76 -6.22
N VAL A 150 -1.38 -17.82 -5.90
CA VAL A 150 -0.30 -17.70 -6.89
C VAL A 150 -0.23 -18.97 -7.74
N ASP A 151 -0.06 -18.81 -9.04
CA ASP A 151 0.16 -19.92 -9.98
C ASP A 151 1.64 -20.34 -9.96
N PRO A 152 1.97 -21.54 -9.44
CA PRO A 152 3.36 -21.99 -9.34
C PRO A 152 4.03 -22.30 -10.69
N SER A 153 3.28 -22.30 -11.81
CA SER A 153 3.83 -22.50 -13.15
C SER A 153 4.42 -21.23 -13.77
N ARG A 154 4.31 -20.09 -13.09
CA ARG A 154 4.85 -18.81 -13.55
C ARG A 154 6.37 -18.79 -13.47
N THR A 155 7.00 -18.31 -14.53
CA THR A 155 8.46 -18.19 -14.65
C THR A 155 8.81 -16.85 -15.29
N LEU A 156 10.08 -16.47 -15.26
CA LEU A 156 10.57 -15.24 -15.92
C LEU A 156 10.25 -15.21 -17.43
N GLN A 157 10.15 -16.38 -18.10
CA GLN A 157 9.94 -16.47 -19.53
C GLN A 157 8.47 -16.42 -19.94
N ASN A 158 7.55 -16.76 -19.04
CA ASN A 158 6.12 -16.84 -19.37
C ASN A 158 5.26 -15.81 -18.61
N HIS A 159 5.91 -14.94 -17.81
CA HIS A 159 5.20 -13.95 -17.03
C HIS A 159 5.96 -12.61 -16.95
N VAL A 160 5.28 -11.56 -16.51
CA VAL A 160 5.86 -10.24 -16.28
C VAL A 160 6.43 -10.17 -14.88
N THR A 161 7.61 -9.57 -14.72
CA THR A 161 8.24 -9.31 -13.43
C THR A 161 7.96 -7.87 -12.98
N GLY A 162 7.47 -7.68 -11.77
CA GLY A 162 7.39 -6.36 -11.15
C GLY A 162 8.80 -5.86 -10.84
N PHE A 163 9.18 -4.69 -11.38
CA PHE A 163 10.46 -4.07 -11.12
C PHE A 163 10.28 -2.67 -10.54
N GLY A 164 10.94 -2.40 -9.42
CA GLY A 164 10.93 -1.11 -8.75
C GLY A 164 12.34 -0.65 -8.42
N ALA A 165 12.58 0.66 -8.53
CA ALA A 165 13.80 1.29 -8.07
C ALA A 165 13.46 2.69 -7.54
N ASN A 166 14.17 3.13 -6.52
CA ASN A 166 14.09 4.47 -5.95
C ASN A 166 15.48 5.08 -5.83
N SER A 167 15.57 6.29 -5.31
CA SER A 167 16.83 7.05 -5.14
C SER A 167 17.81 6.41 -4.15
N HIS A 168 17.38 5.45 -3.31
CA HIS A 168 18.24 4.77 -2.35
C HIS A 168 18.99 3.58 -2.95
N VAL A 169 18.65 3.16 -4.17
CA VAL A 169 19.31 2.05 -4.86
C VAL A 169 20.30 2.61 -5.90
N SER A 170 21.52 2.11 -5.90
CA SER A 170 22.56 2.52 -6.86
C SER A 170 22.09 2.32 -8.30
N PRO A 171 22.18 3.32 -9.20
CA PRO A 171 21.85 3.16 -10.61
C PRO A 171 22.60 2.01 -11.29
N ALA A 172 23.84 1.74 -10.86
CA ALA A 172 24.64 0.62 -11.40
C ALA A 172 24.09 -0.73 -10.99
N GLU A 173 23.55 -0.87 -9.76
CA GLU A 173 22.88 -2.10 -9.31
C GLU A 173 21.55 -2.30 -10.02
N VAL A 174 20.74 -1.25 -10.14
CA VAL A 174 19.50 -1.26 -10.92
C VAL A 174 19.78 -1.75 -12.35
N GLY A 175 20.80 -1.17 -13.01
CA GLY A 175 21.20 -1.55 -14.37
C GLY A 175 21.63 -3.00 -14.48
N LYS A 176 22.40 -3.53 -13.53
CA LYS A 176 22.82 -4.95 -13.49
C LYS A 176 21.62 -5.90 -13.34
N ILE A 177 20.73 -5.62 -12.39
CA ILE A 177 19.54 -6.46 -12.16
C ILE A 177 18.67 -6.49 -13.42
N LEU A 178 18.46 -5.32 -14.04
CA LEU A 178 17.64 -5.22 -15.23
C LEU A 178 18.26 -5.93 -16.42
N ALA A 179 19.57 -5.78 -16.64
CA ALA A 179 20.30 -6.49 -17.69
C ALA A 179 20.19 -8.01 -17.49
N SER A 180 20.46 -8.51 -16.29
CA SER A 180 20.37 -9.95 -15.99
C SER A 180 18.95 -10.50 -16.18
N LEU A 181 17.90 -9.73 -15.84
CA LEU A 181 16.50 -10.11 -16.07
C LEU A 181 16.22 -10.29 -17.57
N LEU A 182 16.65 -9.32 -18.39
CA LEU A 182 16.43 -9.34 -19.84
C LEU A 182 17.27 -10.44 -20.52
N GLU A 183 18.53 -10.63 -20.10
CA GLU A 183 19.40 -11.71 -20.59
C GLU A 183 18.80 -13.11 -20.29
N ALA A 184 18.11 -13.23 -19.14
CA ALA A 184 17.38 -14.46 -18.80
C ALA A 184 16.06 -14.64 -19.58
N GLY A 185 15.74 -13.74 -20.52
CA GLY A 185 14.51 -13.78 -21.31
C GLY A 185 13.27 -13.26 -20.57
N GLY A 186 13.45 -12.59 -19.44
CA GLY A 186 12.35 -12.00 -18.67
C GLY A 186 11.82 -10.72 -19.30
N ASN A 187 10.61 -10.35 -18.90
CA ASN A 187 9.97 -9.06 -19.20
C ASN A 187 9.62 -8.37 -17.90
N PHE A 188 9.50 -7.05 -17.91
CA PHE A 188 9.22 -6.31 -16.68
C PHE A 188 8.23 -5.17 -16.87
N ILE A 189 7.60 -4.78 -15.76
CA ILE A 189 6.76 -3.58 -15.63
C ILE A 189 7.19 -2.78 -14.40
N ARG A 190 7.16 -1.44 -14.51
CA ARG A 190 7.31 -0.51 -13.40
C ARG A 190 6.08 0.39 -13.33
N ILE A 191 5.32 0.32 -12.23
CA ILE A 191 4.06 1.06 -12.09
C ILE A 191 4.17 2.29 -11.18
N GLY A 192 5.23 2.39 -10.38
CA GLY A 192 5.48 3.54 -9.50
C GLY A 192 4.81 3.48 -8.13
N SER A 193 4.00 2.46 -7.86
CA SER A 193 3.41 2.13 -6.56
C SER A 193 3.99 0.80 -6.08
N GLY A 194 4.63 0.78 -4.93
CA GLY A 194 5.28 -0.41 -4.37
C GLY A 194 4.27 -1.40 -3.81
N ALA A 195 3.33 -0.90 -3.02
CA ALA A 195 2.31 -1.74 -2.39
C ALA A 195 1.36 -2.36 -3.43
N LEU A 196 0.91 -1.58 -4.43
CA LEU A 196 0.07 -2.12 -5.51
C LEU A 196 0.81 -3.16 -6.35
N MET A 197 2.12 -2.97 -6.60
CA MET A 197 2.94 -3.98 -7.29
C MET A 197 2.98 -5.29 -6.51
N LEU A 198 3.20 -5.23 -5.19
CA LEU A 198 3.19 -6.42 -4.33
C LEU A 198 1.81 -7.09 -4.29
N ALA A 199 0.73 -6.31 -4.30
CA ALA A 199 -0.64 -6.84 -4.41
C ALA A 199 -0.86 -7.56 -5.74
N TRP A 200 -0.30 -7.06 -6.84
CA TRP A 200 -0.37 -7.71 -8.15
C TRP A 200 0.45 -9.01 -8.19
N VAL A 201 1.59 -9.08 -7.50
CA VAL A 201 2.33 -10.35 -7.32
C VAL A 201 1.45 -11.35 -6.58
N ALA A 202 0.82 -10.95 -5.47
CA ALA A 202 -0.08 -11.82 -4.69
C ALA A 202 -1.29 -12.30 -5.52
N ALA A 203 -1.74 -11.50 -6.48
CA ALA A 203 -2.82 -11.84 -7.41
C ALA A 203 -2.36 -12.66 -8.63
N GLY A 204 -1.07 -12.96 -8.75
CA GLY A 204 -0.51 -13.69 -9.87
C GLY A 204 -0.52 -12.92 -11.20
N ARG A 205 -0.47 -11.58 -11.14
CA ARG A 205 -0.44 -10.71 -12.33
C ARG A 205 0.97 -10.37 -12.80
N VAL A 206 1.90 -10.37 -11.85
CA VAL A 206 3.33 -10.10 -12.07
C VAL A 206 4.16 -11.04 -11.23
#